data_6bcd8890c53f67baa3920345ef29e325
#
_entry.id   6bcd8890c53f67baa3920345ef29e325
#
_cell.length_a   1.000
_cell.length_b   1.000
_cell.length_c   1.000
_cell.angle_alpha   90.00
_cell.angle_beta   90.00
_cell.angle_gamma   90.00
#
_symmetry.space_group_name_H-M   'P 1'
#
loop_
_entity.id
_entity.type
_entity.pdbx_description
1 polymer ?
#
loop_
_entity_poly.entity_id
_entity_poly.type
_entity_poly.pdbx_seq_one_letter_code
_entity_poly.pdbx_strand_id
1 'polypeptide(L)'
;MRLGAKVYVSVAILVLGSAQVVGQQSQTAMEPGAGSVLHAVASAPEASAPKPPQAAHVPSAQAQKHKLGPFEITINWRTRAEGWNWFEVPTGNSDYPLWHSLLRIGIGQTREKIEWFAEMEQPSILGLPNDAVVAGPAGQLGLGGSYYVANDNQSNNASIFLKQAFVDFKHLGPTRVKLGRFEYFDGMEVKPKDPMLAAVVQSRIAHRLISNFGFTAVQRTFDGGQFSLNSGKNNFTFFGARPTAGILQTDGMPELDIEVYYGAFTRPINTPRGEAQLRVFGLGYVDDRNTILKTDNRPAPVRTADLGKVQLATFGANYAQVINTTNAGKFDFLVWGVYQGGSWGALNQRAGAFVGELGWQPAVKHLKPWLSAGFSYGSGDGNPNDSTHGTFFQVLTTPRQYARFPFYNMMNNEDIYATLNLRPASKLALRTEAHALRLANSADFWYLGGGAFQPKTFGYTGRPSNDFSGLANVWDLSADYQITRSFSTTLYYGHAWGKTVVAKIYPKDPNGQFAYLETNFHF
;
A
#
# COMPACT_ATOMS: atom_id res chain seq x y z
N MET A 1 -11.19 -12.30 42.24
CA MET A 1 -12.16 -12.88 41.32
C MET A 1 -12.98 -11.74 40.70
N ARG A 2 -12.62 -11.28 39.51
CA ARG A 2 -13.43 -10.40 38.67
C ARG A 2 -13.41 -10.99 37.28
N LEU A 3 -14.54 -11.59 36.89
CA LEU A 3 -14.78 -12.04 35.51
C LEU A 3 -14.98 -10.79 34.64
N GLY A 4 -14.05 -10.56 33.72
CA GLY A 4 -14.24 -9.64 32.62
C GLY A 4 -14.96 -10.40 31.48
N ALA A 5 -16.22 -10.09 31.26
CA ALA A 5 -16.99 -10.61 30.15
C ALA A 5 -16.45 -9.98 28.84
N LYS A 6 -15.76 -10.79 28.05
CA LYS A 6 -15.47 -10.46 26.65
C LYS A 6 -16.77 -10.59 25.85
N VAL A 7 -17.35 -9.48 25.46
CA VAL A 7 -18.50 -9.46 24.55
C VAL A 7 -17.98 -9.72 23.13
N TYR A 8 -18.11 -10.96 22.67
CA TYR A 8 -17.98 -11.29 21.26
C TYR A 8 -19.28 -10.90 20.57
N VAL A 9 -19.26 -9.80 19.83
CA VAL A 9 -20.33 -9.47 18.90
C VAL A 9 -20.14 -10.33 17.66
N SER A 10 -20.61 -11.56 17.69
CA SER A 10 -20.81 -12.38 16.49
C SER A 10 -22.06 -11.86 15.79
N VAL A 11 -21.89 -10.96 14.83
CA VAL A 11 -22.97 -10.56 13.93
C VAL A 11 -23.18 -11.66 12.92
N ALA A 12 -24.01 -12.63 13.25
CA ALA A 12 -24.57 -13.56 12.26
C ALA A 12 -25.63 -12.80 11.46
N ILE A 13 -25.23 -12.23 10.31
CA ILE A 13 -26.17 -11.61 9.39
C ILE A 13 -26.74 -12.69 8.49
N LEU A 14 -27.98 -13.07 8.73
CA LEU A 14 -28.80 -13.80 7.76
C LEU A 14 -29.23 -12.82 6.69
N VAL A 15 -28.59 -12.86 5.51
CA VAL A 15 -28.85 -11.91 4.43
C VAL A 15 -29.65 -12.55 3.33
N LEU A 16 -30.87 -12.12 3.16
CA LEU A 16 -31.67 -12.32 1.96
C LEU A 16 -31.54 -11.07 1.09
N GLY A 17 -30.79 -11.21 0.01
CA GLY A 17 -30.83 -10.38 -1.21
C GLY A 17 -29.83 -9.22 -1.29
N SER A 18 -28.94 -9.33 -2.15
CA SER A 18 -28.43 -8.51 -3.26
C SER A 18 -27.29 -7.47 -3.10
N ALA A 19 -26.10 -7.68 -3.69
CA ALA A 19 -24.91 -6.84 -3.65
C ALA A 19 -24.05 -6.72 -4.87
N GLN A 20 -23.17 -5.79 -4.84
CA GLN A 20 -22.15 -5.54 -5.86
C GLN A 20 -20.72 -5.59 -5.33
N VAL A 21 -19.87 -6.14 -6.17
CA VAL A 21 -18.45 -6.19 -5.95
C VAL A 21 -17.76 -4.92 -6.41
N VAL A 22 -16.98 -4.34 -5.54
CA VAL A 22 -15.93 -3.42 -5.96
C VAL A 22 -14.61 -4.15 -5.88
N GLY A 23 -14.13 -4.65 -7.02
CA GLY A 23 -12.69 -4.86 -7.21
C GLY A 23 -12.01 -3.53 -6.96
N GLN A 24 -10.80 -3.55 -6.42
CA GLN A 24 -10.01 -2.35 -6.17
C GLN A 24 -10.27 -1.26 -7.21
N GLN A 25 -10.74 -0.09 -6.74
CA GLN A 25 -11.01 1.11 -7.51
C GLN A 25 -12.34 1.19 -8.28
N SER A 26 -13.28 1.81 -7.65
CA SER A 26 -14.00 2.97 -8.21
C SER A 26 -15.07 3.43 -7.23
N GLN A 27 -14.79 4.49 -6.53
CA GLN A 27 -15.85 5.36 -6.06
C GLN A 27 -16.30 6.17 -7.27
N THR A 28 -17.36 5.76 -7.90
CA THR A 28 -18.07 6.59 -8.88
C THR A 28 -18.74 7.72 -8.11
N ALA A 29 -18.29 8.94 -8.36
CA ALA A 29 -19.03 10.13 -7.97
C ALA A 29 -20.37 10.12 -8.71
N MET A 30 -21.45 10.35 -7.97
CA MET A 30 -22.78 10.59 -8.52
C MET A 30 -22.88 11.95 -9.18
N GLU A 31 -23.47 11.99 -10.33
CA GLU A 31 -24.08 13.22 -10.86
C GLU A 31 -25.44 13.47 -10.19
N PRO A 32 -25.76 14.72 -9.82
CA PRO A 32 -27.12 15.10 -9.50
C PRO A 32 -27.88 15.39 -10.78
N GLY A 33 -28.92 14.63 -11.04
CA GLY A 33 -29.89 14.94 -12.09
C GLY A 33 -30.68 16.20 -11.74
N ALA A 34 -30.58 17.21 -12.59
CA ALA A 34 -31.59 18.28 -12.68
C ALA A 34 -31.99 18.41 -14.15
N GLY A 35 -33.21 18.09 -14.43
CA GLY A 35 -33.79 18.27 -15.76
C GLY A 35 -34.02 19.76 -16.08
N SER A 36 -33.65 20.18 -17.27
CA SER A 36 -34.39 21.17 -18.03
C SER A 36 -34.13 20.99 -19.52
N VAL A 37 -35.19 20.93 -20.25
CA VAL A 37 -35.29 20.88 -21.71
C VAL A 37 -34.87 22.25 -22.27
N LEU A 38 -33.99 22.30 -23.30
CA LEU A 38 -34.17 23.10 -24.51
C LEU A 38 -32.95 23.10 -25.44
N HIS A 39 -33.27 22.83 -26.71
CA HIS A 39 -32.60 23.17 -27.98
C HIS A 39 -31.30 22.48 -28.40
N ALA A 40 -31.48 21.65 -29.40
CA ALA A 40 -30.47 21.11 -30.27
C ALA A 40 -29.75 22.22 -31.07
N VAL A 41 -28.42 22.30 -30.87
CA VAL A 41 -27.50 22.87 -31.86
C VAL A 41 -26.50 21.74 -32.15
N ALA A 42 -26.46 21.31 -33.41
CA ALA A 42 -25.51 20.34 -33.89
C ALA A 42 -24.08 20.91 -33.80
N SER A 43 -23.29 20.43 -32.88
CA SER A 43 -21.85 20.67 -32.81
C SER A 43 -21.08 19.45 -33.28
N ALA A 44 -20.03 19.69 -34.06
CA ALA A 44 -19.13 18.71 -34.64
C ALA A 44 -18.53 17.78 -33.58
N PRO A 45 -18.05 16.55 -33.94
CA PRO A 45 -17.52 15.62 -32.99
C PRO A 45 -16.25 16.16 -32.35
N GLU A 46 -16.32 16.46 -31.06
CA GLU A 46 -15.15 16.74 -30.24
C GLU A 46 -14.22 15.52 -30.25
N ALA A 47 -13.02 15.73 -30.76
CA ALA A 47 -11.95 14.75 -30.66
C ALA A 47 -11.68 14.46 -29.18
N SER A 48 -11.97 13.23 -28.75
CA SER A 48 -11.75 12.77 -27.38
C SER A 48 -10.30 13.06 -26.95
N ALA A 49 -10.15 13.89 -25.92
CA ALA A 49 -8.85 14.18 -25.32
C ALA A 49 -8.15 12.86 -24.92
N PRO A 50 -6.84 12.70 -25.18
CA PRO A 50 -6.13 11.47 -24.87
C PRO A 50 -6.16 11.22 -23.35
N LYS A 51 -6.59 10.03 -22.94
CA LYS A 51 -6.48 9.57 -21.54
C LYS A 51 -5.03 9.72 -21.09
N PRO A 52 -4.75 10.41 -19.97
CA PRO A 52 -3.38 10.55 -19.44
C PRO A 52 -2.81 9.18 -19.07
N PRO A 53 -1.47 9.06 -18.97
CA PRO A 53 -0.83 7.85 -18.51
C PRO A 53 -1.31 7.56 -17.09
N GLN A 54 -1.98 6.44 -16.90
CA GLN A 54 -2.13 5.87 -15.57
C GLN A 54 -0.73 5.52 -15.08
N ALA A 55 -0.42 5.90 -13.83
CA ALA A 55 0.76 5.37 -13.17
C ALA A 55 0.79 3.86 -13.37
N ALA A 56 1.98 3.29 -13.48
CA ALA A 56 2.20 1.88 -13.78
C ALA A 56 1.75 0.95 -12.65
N HIS A 57 0.53 0.99 -12.38
CA HIS A 57 -0.37 -0.05 -11.97
C HIS A 57 -1.36 -0.08 -13.11
N VAL A 58 -1.32 -1.12 -13.93
CA VAL A 58 -2.49 -1.42 -14.76
C VAL A 58 -3.62 -1.41 -13.75
N PRO A 59 -4.68 -0.59 -13.89
CA PRO A 59 -5.86 -0.79 -13.09
C PRO A 59 -6.14 -2.27 -13.25
N SER A 60 -6.22 -3.00 -12.13
CA SER A 60 -6.72 -4.38 -12.19
C SER A 60 -7.90 -4.30 -13.14
N ALA A 61 -7.84 -5.01 -14.26
CA ALA A 61 -8.85 -4.87 -15.30
C ALA A 61 -10.17 -4.94 -14.55
N GLN A 62 -11.05 -3.94 -14.72
CA GLN A 62 -12.27 -3.87 -13.92
C GLN A 62 -12.92 -5.23 -14.08
N ALA A 63 -13.04 -5.98 -12.98
CA ALA A 63 -13.61 -7.31 -13.01
C ALA A 63 -14.89 -7.24 -13.81
N GLN A 64 -14.99 -8.02 -14.87
CA GLN A 64 -16.21 -8.03 -15.65
C GLN A 64 -17.26 -8.63 -14.72
N LYS A 65 -18.29 -7.85 -14.40
CA LYS A 65 -19.34 -8.26 -13.49
C LYS A 65 -20.24 -9.22 -14.22
N HIS A 66 -20.17 -10.49 -13.87
CA HIS A 66 -21.06 -11.51 -14.40
C HIS A 66 -22.30 -11.57 -13.53
N LYS A 67 -23.47 -11.37 -14.14
CA LYS A 67 -24.75 -11.46 -13.43
C LYS A 67 -25.25 -12.89 -13.39
N LEU A 68 -25.52 -13.39 -12.20
CA LEU A 68 -26.26 -14.62 -11.95
C LEU A 68 -27.60 -14.27 -11.28
N GLY A 69 -28.63 -14.07 -12.08
CA GLY A 69 -29.90 -13.53 -11.60
C GLY A 69 -29.70 -12.11 -11.01
N PRO A 70 -30.10 -11.87 -9.75
CA PRO A 70 -29.92 -10.58 -9.10
C PRO A 70 -28.51 -10.33 -8.57
N PHE A 71 -27.62 -11.32 -8.60
CA PHE A 71 -26.27 -11.26 -8.03
C PHE A 71 -25.22 -10.96 -9.09
N GLU A 72 -24.14 -10.37 -8.63
CA GLU A 72 -22.91 -10.16 -9.39
C GLU A 72 -21.83 -11.08 -8.82
N ILE A 73 -21.16 -11.82 -9.70
CA ILE A 73 -20.05 -12.70 -9.36
C ILE A 73 -18.77 -12.08 -9.91
N THR A 74 -17.69 -12.16 -9.15
CA THR A 74 -16.36 -11.82 -9.59
C THR A 74 -15.39 -12.96 -9.32
N ILE A 75 -14.48 -13.15 -10.26
CA ILE A 75 -13.34 -14.04 -10.11
C ILE A 75 -12.09 -13.24 -10.44
N ASN A 76 -11.16 -13.18 -9.50
CA ASN A 76 -9.85 -12.59 -9.71
C ASN A 76 -8.80 -13.65 -9.43
N TRP A 77 -7.94 -13.91 -10.40
CA TRP A 77 -6.86 -14.87 -10.25
C TRP A 77 -5.54 -14.25 -10.66
N ARG A 78 -4.65 -14.10 -9.69
CA ARG A 78 -3.29 -13.61 -9.87
C ARG A 78 -2.31 -14.75 -9.66
N THR A 79 -1.38 -14.95 -10.59
CA THR A 79 -0.24 -15.84 -10.38
C THR A 79 1.05 -15.08 -10.59
N ARG A 80 2.10 -15.42 -9.83
CA ARG A 80 3.41 -14.79 -9.96
C ARG A 80 4.53 -15.80 -9.72
N ALA A 81 5.49 -15.81 -10.63
CA ALA A 81 6.78 -16.45 -10.45
C ALA A 81 7.80 -15.37 -10.09
N GLU A 82 8.51 -15.54 -8.99
CA GLU A 82 9.52 -14.63 -8.48
C GLU A 82 10.89 -15.29 -8.50
N GLY A 83 11.91 -14.54 -8.95
CA GLY A 83 13.33 -14.90 -8.83
C GLY A 83 14.03 -13.88 -7.93
N TRP A 84 14.65 -14.36 -6.89
CA TRP A 84 15.38 -13.58 -5.90
C TRP A 84 16.86 -13.93 -5.98
N ASN A 85 17.72 -12.92 -6.09
CA ASN A 85 19.11 -12.94 -5.74
C ASN A 85 19.28 -11.83 -4.69
N TRP A 86 19.14 -12.21 -3.41
CA TRP A 86 19.22 -11.27 -2.29
C TRP A 86 20.69 -10.94 -2.00
N PHE A 87 20.92 -9.90 -1.21
CA PHE A 87 22.25 -9.59 -0.65
C PHE A 87 22.85 -10.82 0.00
N GLU A 88 24.12 -11.14 -0.24
CA GLU A 88 24.69 -12.45 0.05
C GLU A 88 25.51 -12.49 1.35
N VAL A 89 25.31 -13.53 2.14
CA VAL A 89 26.08 -13.89 3.33
C VAL A 89 26.86 -15.19 3.09
N PRO A 90 27.90 -15.50 3.92
CA PRO A 90 28.69 -16.72 3.74
C PRO A 90 27.90 -18.02 3.84
N THR A 91 26.78 -18.03 4.56
CA THR A 91 25.90 -19.20 4.77
C THR A 91 24.45 -18.84 4.48
N GLY A 92 23.66 -19.81 4.06
CA GLY A 92 22.26 -19.61 3.66
C GLY A 92 22.11 -19.40 2.17
N ASN A 93 20.87 -19.42 1.71
CA ASN A 93 20.50 -19.34 0.30
C ASN A 93 19.89 -17.98 -0.02
N SER A 94 20.63 -17.15 -0.73
CA SER A 94 20.15 -15.84 -1.19
C SER A 94 19.62 -15.86 -2.63
N ASP A 95 19.79 -16.98 -3.37
CA ASP A 95 19.39 -17.13 -4.77
C ASP A 95 18.38 -18.26 -4.93
N TYR A 96 17.11 -17.90 -5.10
CA TYR A 96 16.03 -18.87 -5.16
C TYR A 96 14.82 -18.36 -5.97
N PRO A 97 14.10 -19.26 -6.67
CA PRO A 97 12.77 -18.97 -7.17
C PRO A 97 11.69 -19.28 -6.13
N LEU A 98 10.52 -18.64 -6.26
CA LEU A 98 9.29 -19.06 -5.62
C LEU A 98 8.09 -18.74 -6.50
N TRP A 99 6.97 -19.40 -6.23
CA TRP A 99 5.73 -19.21 -6.95
C TRP A 99 4.58 -18.97 -6.01
N HIS A 100 3.70 -18.04 -6.34
CA HIS A 100 2.44 -17.89 -5.62
C HIS A 100 1.25 -17.65 -6.54
N SER A 101 0.08 -18.06 -6.05
CA SER A 101 -1.22 -17.91 -6.67
C SER A 101 -2.20 -17.31 -5.66
N LEU A 102 -3.05 -16.43 -6.12
CA LEU A 102 -4.08 -15.78 -5.32
C LEU A 102 -5.39 -15.81 -6.10
N LEU A 103 -6.28 -16.72 -5.72
CA LEU A 103 -7.62 -16.81 -6.28
C LEU A 103 -8.62 -16.14 -5.33
N ARG A 104 -9.46 -15.25 -5.87
CA ARG A 104 -10.55 -14.59 -5.16
C ARG A 104 -11.85 -14.84 -5.89
N ILE A 105 -12.87 -15.25 -5.18
CA ILE A 105 -14.21 -15.45 -5.70
C ILE A 105 -15.17 -14.67 -4.82
N GLY A 106 -15.86 -13.72 -5.42
CA GLY A 106 -16.79 -12.84 -4.74
C GLY A 106 -18.20 -12.93 -5.29
N ILE A 107 -19.15 -12.70 -4.40
CA ILE A 107 -20.57 -12.57 -4.72
C ILE A 107 -21.13 -11.31 -4.05
N GLY A 108 -21.98 -10.65 -4.77
CA GLY A 108 -22.57 -9.46 -4.24
C GLY A 108 -23.71 -8.85 -5.06
N GLN A 109 -24.31 -7.69 -4.64
CA GLN A 109 -25.29 -6.90 -5.40
C GLN A 109 -25.32 -5.46 -4.93
N THR A 110 -25.42 -4.50 -5.81
CA THR A 110 -25.73 -3.11 -5.48
C THR A 110 -27.19 -2.81 -5.77
N ARG A 111 -27.89 -2.30 -4.76
CA ARG A 111 -29.15 -1.55 -4.93
C ARG A 111 -28.87 -0.05 -4.75
N GLU A 112 -29.85 0.78 -5.03
CA GLU A 112 -29.72 2.23 -4.96
C GLU A 112 -29.08 2.73 -3.64
N LYS A 113 -29.53 2.19 -2.50
CA LYS A 113 -29.12 2.65 -1.16
C LYS A 113 -28.21 1.71 -0.40
N ILE A 114 -28.09 0.45 -0.83
CA ILE A 114 -27.34 -0.57 -0.11
C ILE A 114 -26.51 -1.40 -1.08
N GLU A 115 -25.28 -1.67 -0.67
CA GLU A 115 -24.40 -2.64 -1.29
C GLU A 115 -23.97 -3.64 -0.22
N TRP A 116 -23.92 -4.93 -0.51
CA TRP A 116 -23.23 -5.92 0.31
C TRP A 116 -22.31 -6.75 -0.56
N PHE A 117 -21.26 -7.28 -0.04
CA PHE A 117 -20.30 -8.09 -0.75
C PHE A 117 -19.67 -9.13 0.18
N ALA A 118 -19.46 -10.34 -0.34
CA ALA A 118 -18.67 -11.37 0.31
C ALA A 118 -17.67 -11.95 -0.68
N GLU A 119 -16.43 -12.14 -0.24
CA GLU A 119 -15.32 -12.65 -1.05
C GLU A 119 -14.52 -13.69 -0.27
N MET A 120 -14.33 -14.85 -0.87
CA MET A 120 -13.38 -15.86 -0.41
C MET A 120 -12.04 -15.65 -1.10
N GLU A 121 -10.96 -15.87 -0.39
CA GLU A 121 -9.59 -15.82 -0.90
C GLU A 121 -8.88 -17.15 -0.67
N GLN A 122 -8.18 -17.64 -1.69
CA GLN A 122 -7.35 -18.83 -1.65
C GLN A 122 -5.94 -18.47 -2.11
N PRO A 123 -5.03 -18.09 -1.18
CA PRO A 123 -3.62 -17.94 -1.47
C PRO A 123 -2.92 -19.29 -1.47
N SER A 124 -1.93 -19.44 -2.34
CA SER A 124 -1.00 -20.59 -2.36
C SER A 124 0.41 -20.09 -2.62
N ILE A 125 1.37 -20.55 -1.85
CA ILE A 125 2.79 -20.22 -2.01
C ILE A 125 3.57 -21.51 -2.09
N LEU A 126 4.39 -21.67 -3.12
CA LEU A 126 5.14 -22.89 -3.42
C LEU A 126 6.63 -22.58 -3.58
N GLY A 127 7.47 -23.50 -3.14
CA GLY A 127 8.91 -23.41 -3.31
C GLY A 127 9.60 -22.42 -2.38
N LEU A 128 9.03 -22.18 -1.18
CA LEU A 128 9.68 -21.31 -0.20
C LEU A 128 11.02 -21.93 0.26
N PRO A 129 12.11 -21.16 0.28
CA PRO A 129 13.45 -21.65 0.61
C PRO A 129 13.56 -21.92 2.12
N ASN A 130 13.88 -23.15 2.50
CA ASN A 130 14.09 -23.53 3.90
C ASN A 130 15.45 -23.11 4.46
N ASP A 131 16.36 -22.68 3.60
CA ASP A 131 17.73 -22.26 3.89
C ASP A 131 17.98 -20.74 3.67
N ALA A 132 16.92 -19.98 3.34
CA ALA A 132 16.98 -18.51 3.23
C ALA A 132 16.69 -17.78 4.56
N VAL A 133 16.94 -18.45 5.69
CA VAL A 133 16.85 -17.87 7.03
C VAL A 133 18.15 -18.18 7.76
N VAL A 134 18.88 -17.13 8.15
CA VAL A 134 20.19 -17.26 8.77
C VAL A 134 20.23 -16.57 10.14
N ALA A 135 21.17 -16.97 10.97
CA ALA A 135 21.38 -16.35 12.26
C ALA A 135 21.97 -14.91 12.13
N GLY A 136 21.83 -14.13 13.18
CA GLY A 136 22.41 -12.79 13.27
C GLY A 136 21.60 -11.74 12.50
N PRO A 137 22.22 -10.59 12.18
CA PRO A 137 21.48 -9.43 11.63
C PRO A 137 21.01 -9.62 10.19
N ALA A 138 21.55 -10.56 9.43
CA ALA A 138 21.07 -10.85 8.07
C ALA A 138 19.67 -11.48 8.06
N GLY A 139 19.35 -12.35 9.00
CA GLY A 139 18.00 -12.91 9.24
C GLY A 139 17.37 -13.55 8.00
N GLN A 140 16.18 -13.09 7.61
CA GLN A 140 15.51 -13.55 6.40
C GLN A 140 16.14 -12.92 5.15
N LEU A 141 16.54 -13.78 4.21
CA LEU A 141 17.15 -13.39 2.94
C LEU A 141 16.07 -13.19 1.88
N GLY A 142 15.47 -12.00 1.84
CA GLY A 142 14.38 -11.66 0.94
C GLY A 142 12.98 -12.10 1.40
N LEU A 143 11.98 -11.90 0.54
CA LEU A 143 10.59 -12.23 0.88
C LEU A 143 10.34 -13.74 1.00
N GLY A 144 11.07 -14.59 0.27
CA GLY A 144 10.94 -16.05 0.40
C GLY A 144 11.23 -16.54 1.80
N GLY A 145 12.34 -16.07 2.42
CA GLY A 145 12.64 -16.36 3.82
C GLY A 145 11.60 -15.80 4.79
N SER A 146 11.06 -14.61 4.48
CA SER A 146 10.00 -14.01 5.31
C SER A 146 8.67 -14.77 5.23
N TYR A 147 8.26 -15.22 4.04
CA TYR A 147 7.10 -16.10 3.87
C TYR A 147 7.30 -17.45 4.56
N TYR A 148 8.50 -18.05 4.44
CA TYR A 148 8.82 -19.31 5.07
C TYR A 148 8.60 -19.27 6.60
N VAL A 149 9.17 -18.26 7.27
CA VAL A 149 9.00 -18.07 8.72
C VAL A 149 7.54 -17.76 9.09
N ALA A 150 6.84 -16.96 8.29
CA ALA A 150 5.45 -16.58 8.55
C ALA A 150 4.47 -17.76 8.42
N ASN A 151 4.85 -18.83 7.74
CA ASN A 151 4.05 -20.03 7.50
C ASN A 151 4.63 -21.26 8.21
N ASP A 152 5.08 -21.08 9.46
CA ASP A 152 5.54 -22.14 10.37
C ASP A 152 6.66 -23.02 9.75
N ASN A 153 7.55 -22.39 8.98
CA ASN A 153 8.70 -23.02 8.30
C ASN A 153 8.29 -24.12 7.30
N GLN A 154 7.19 -23.93 6.61
CA GLN A 154 6.75 -24.82 5.53
C GLN A 154 7.11 -24.26 4.17
N SER A 155 7.67 -25.08 3.29
CA SER A 155 8.05 -24.67 1.92
C SER A 155 6.88 -24.50 0.96
N ASN A 156 5.74 -25.14 1.25
CA ASN A 156 4.53 -25.05 0.45
C ASN A 156 3.33 -24.83 1.36
N ASN A 157 2.58 -23.78 1.09
CA ASN A 157 1.45 -23.38 1.92
C ASN A 157 0.27 -22.96 1.06
N ALA A 158 -0.94 -23.29 1.52
CA ALA A 158 -2.19 -22.81 0.98
C ALA A 158 -3.24 -22.73 2.08
N SER A 159 -4.18 -21.83 1.95
CA SER A 159 -5.37 -21.74 2.81
C SER A 159 -6.57 -21.23 2.01
N ILE A 160 -7.73 -21.22 2.65
CA ILE A 160 -8.94 -20.59 2.14
C ILE A 160 -9.65 -19.89 3.29
N PHE A 161 -10.02 -18.63 3.10
CA PHE A 161 -10.66 -17.84 4.15
C PHE A 161 -11.56 -16.74 3.58
N LEU A 162 -12.44 -16.21 4.43
CA LEU A 162 -13.29 -15.06 4.13
C LEU A 162 -12.46 -13.78 4.11
N LYS A 163 -12.18 -13.28 2.91
CA LYS A 163 -11.37 -12.08 2.68
C LYS A 163 -12.12 -10.80 2.95
N GLN A 164 -13.34 -10.70 2.43
CA GLN A 164 -14.21 -9.55 2.62
C GLN A 164 -15.64 -10.01 2.90
N ALA A 165 -16.32 -9.31 3.79
CA ALA A 165 -17.75 -9.42 4.02
C ALA A 165 -18.23 -8.09 4.62
N PHE A 166 -18.96 -7.29 3.84
CA PHE A 166 -19.39 -5.97 4.30
C PHE A 166 -20.76 -5.58 3.76
N VAL A 167 -21.35 -4.60 4.44
CA VAL A 167 -22.51 -3.86 3.98
C VAL A 167 -22.14 -2.38 3.87
N ASP A 168 -22.57 -1.73 2.80
CA ASP A 168 -22.30 -0.33 2.49
C ASP A 168 -23.63 0.39 2.25
N PHE A 169 -23.98 1.25 3.17
CA PHE A 169 -25.16 2.11 3.08
C PHE A 169 -24.79 3.37 2.31
N LYS A 170 -25.17 3.42 1.05
CA LYS A 170 -24.97 4.55 0.14
C LYS A 170 -26.17 5.49 0.26
N HIS A 171 -25.95 6.77 0.04
CA HIS A 171 -27.05 7.76 -0.04
C HIS A 171 -27.93 7.89 1.20
N LEU A 172 -27.34 7.89 2.39
CA LEU A 172 -28.00 8.34 3.60
C LEU A 172 -27.94 9.88 3.64
N GLY A 173 -28.60 10.55 2.68
CA GLY A 173 -28.39 11.98 2.42
C GLY A 173 -26.95 12.23 1.90
N PRO A 174 -26.18 13.13 2.54
CA PRO A 174 -24.79 13.39 2.16
C PRO A 174 -23.80 12.35 2.71
N THR A 175 -24.28 11.34 3.43
CA THR A 175 -23.44 10.39 4.17
C THR A 175 -23.40 9.02 3.52
N ARG A 176 -22.33 8.28 3.81
CA ARG A 176 -22.13 6.87 3.48
C ARG A 176 -21.55 6.15 4.69
N VAL A 177 -22.03 4.95 4.98
CA VAL A 177 -21.56 4.11 6.08
C VAL A 177 -21.26 2.71 5.54
N LYS A 178 -20.02 2.23 5.76
CA LYS A 178 -19.59 0.88 5.41
C LYS A 178 -19.18 0.14 6.67
N LEU A 179 -19.67 -1.07 6.87
CA LEU A 179 -19.44 -1.88 8.06
C LEU A 179 -19.11 -3.33 7.67
N GLY A 180 -18.18 -3.94 8.40
CA GLY A 180 -17.79 -5.33 8.24
C GLY A 180 -16.30 -5.51 8.00
N ARG A 181 -15.92 -6.57 7.24
CA ARG A 181 -14.55 -6.85 6.81
C ARG A 181 -14.34 -6.33 5.40
N PHE A 182 -13.42 -5.40 5.21
CA PHE A 182 -13.16 -4.81 3.89
C PHE A 182 -11.74 -4.28 3.76
N GLU A 183 -11.28 -4.09 2.53
CA GLU A 183 -10.02 -3.41 2.24
C GLU A 183 -10.18 -1.89 2.41
N TYR A 184 -9.16 -1.24 2.97
CA TYR A 184 -9.10 0.21 3.14
C TYR A 184 -7.71 0.75 2.76
N PHE A 185 -7.71 1.93 2.17
CA PHE A 185 -6.50 2.65 1.74
C PHE A 185 -6.63 4.12 2.13
N ASP A 186 -5.62 4.66 2.81
CA ASP A 186 -5.57 6.10 3.04
C ASP A 186 -5.25 6.87 1.75
N GLY A 187 -5.75 8.08 1.62
CA GLY A 187 -5.48 8.97 0.50
C GLY A 187 -6.39 8.80 -0.71
N MET A 188 -7.35 7.88 -0.66
CA MET A 188 -8.32 7.61 -1.75
C MET A 188 -9.76 8.03 -1.40
N GLU A 189 -9.93 8.88 -0.39
CA GLU A 189 -11.24 9.31 0.12
C GLU A 189 -12.05 10.06 -0.95
N VAL A 190 -11.35 10.82 -1.80
CA VAL A 190 -11.95 11.54 -2.94
C VAL A 190 -11.09 11.35 -4.19
N LYS A 191 -11.68 10.79 -5.23
CA LYS A 191 -11.01 10.68 -6.52
C LYS A 191 -11.05 12.03 -7.26
N PRO A 192 -9.89 12.60 -7.65
CA PRO A 192 -9.84 13.80 -8.48
C PRO A 192 -10.52 13.61 -9.84
N LYS A 193 -11.06 14.69 -10.41
CA LYS A 193 -11.67 14.68 -11.75
C LYS A 193 -10.61 14.71 -12.85
N ASP A 194 -9.53 15.50 -12.68
CA ASP A 194 -8.39 15.47 -13.60
C ASP A 194 -7.70 14.11 -13.52
N PRO A 195 -7.61 13.37 -14.65
CA PRO A 195 -7.07 12.02 -14.65
C PRO A 195 -5.57 11.94 -14.29
N MET A 196 -4.79 13.00 -14.53
CA MET A 196 -3.39 13.04 -14.13
C MET A 196 -3.26 13.26 -12.62
N LEU A 197 -4.09 14.16 -12.04
CA LEU A 197 -4.13 14.32 -10.58
C LEU A 197 -4.61 13.05 -9.89
N ALA A 198 -5.60 12.35 -10.46
CA ALA A 198 -6.04 11.05 -9.96
C ALA A 198 -4.91 10.01 -9.97
N ALA A 199 -4.07 10.01 -11.02
CA ALA A 199 -2.90 9.14 -11.10
C ALA A 199 -1.82 9.53 -10.07
N VAL A 200 -1.59 10.83 -9.82
CA VAL A 200 -0.69 11.32 -8.75
C VAL A 200 -1.19 10.84 -7.37
N VAL A 201 -2.46 11.07 -7.07
CA VAL A 201 -3.06 10.66 -5.78
C VAL A 201 -2.93 9.15 -5.59
N GLN A 202 -3.28 8.37 -6.60
CA GLN A 202 -3.26 6.90 -6.53
C GLN A 202 -1.85 6.32 -6.38
N SER A 203 -0.86 6.83 -7.11
CA SER A 203 0.47 6.23 -7.18
C SER A 203 1.46 6.80 -6.17
N ARG A 204 1.20 7.99 -5.61
CA ARG A 204 2.18 8.74 -4.83
C ARG A 204 1.68 9.19 -3.46
N ILE A 205 0.36 9.19 -3.20
CA ILE A 205 -0.24 9.57 -1.92
C ILE A 205 -0.87 8.36 -1.25
N ALA A 206 -1.72 7.63 -1.97
CA ALA A 206 -2.44 6.48 -1.43
C ALA A 206 -1.51 5.41 -0.87
N HIS A 207 -1.99 4.65 0.11
CA HIS A 207 -1.28 3.52 0.71
C HIS A 207 -0.03 3.87 1.54
N ARG A 208 0.20 5.15 1.88
CA ARG A 208 1.40 5.53 2.65
C ARG A 208 1.33 5.16 4.11
N LEU A 209 0.15 5.22 4.72
CA LEU A 209 -0.05 4.93 6.14
C LEU A 209 -0.95 3.73 6.40
N ILE A 210 -2.01 3.54 5.58
CA ILE A 210 -2.94 2.42 5.69
C ILE A 210 -3.11 1.79 4.30
N SER A 211 -2.97 0.46 4.21
CA SER A 211 -3.10 -0.30 2.98
C SER A 211 -3.44 -1.76 3.21
N ASN A 212 -3.99 -2.43 2.19
CA ASN A 212 -4.14 -3.89 2.15
C ASN A 212 -2.84 -4.65 1.90
N PHE A 213 -1.73 -3.99 1.61
CA PHE A 213 -0.46 -4.59 1.19
C PHE A 213 -0.57 -5.40 -0.12
N GLY A 214 -1.17 -4.81 -1.14
CA GLY A 214 -1.63 -5.47 -2.37
C GLY A 214 -0.61 -6.26 -3.18
N PHE A 215 0.69 -6.06 -2.96
CA PHE A 215 1.76 -6.78 -3.65
C PHE A 215 1.91 -8.23 -3.18
N THR A 216 1.73 -8.52 -1.90
CA THR A 216 1.99 -9.85 -1.32
C THR A 216 1.00 -10.91 -1.78
N ALA A 217 1.34 -12.18 -1.51
CA ALA A 217 0.53 -13.32 -1.92
C ALA A 217 -0.82 -13.40 -1.20
N VAL A 218 -0.98 -12.76 -0.03
CA VAL A 218 -2.17 -12.92 0.82
C VAL A 218 -2.91 -11.59 1.00
N GLN A 219 -2.24 -10.51 1.38
CA GLN A 219 -2.83 -9.19 1.65
C GLN A 219 -3.68 -9.17 2.95
N ARG A 220 -3.90 -8.00 3.53
CA ARG A 220 -4.76 -7.83 4.71
C ARG A 220 -6.09 -7.15 4.37
N THR A 221 -7.04 -7.30 5.27
CA THR A 221 -8.28 -6.54 5.36
C THR A 221 -8.43 -5.94 6.75
N PHE A 222 -9.55 -5.29 6.98
CA PHE A 222 -9.83 -4.60 8.22
C PHE A 222 -11.25 -4.95 8.67
N ASP A 223 -11.40 -5.34 9.93
CA ASP A 223 -12.68 -5.56 10.59
C ASP A 223 -13.10 -4.27 11.30
N GLY A 224 -14.14 -3.59 10.81
CA GLY A 224 -14.53 -2.31 11.37
C GLY A 224 -15.55 -1.53 10.57
N GLY A 225 -15.41 -0.21 10.57
CA GLY A 225 -16.34 0.69 9.92
C GLY A 225 -15.69 1.91 9.29
N GLN A 226 -16.35 2.41 8.26
CA GLN A 226 -16.05 3.68 7.60
C GLN A 226 -17.31 4.54 7.53
N PHE A 227 -17.17 5.80 7.87
CA PHE A 227 -18.18 6.84 7.69
C PHE A 227 -17.62 7.92 6.78
N SER A 228 -18.40 8.37 5.80
CA SER A 228 -18.01 9.49 4.93
C SER A 228 -19.16 10.49 4.81
N LEU A 229 -18.84 11.78 4.88
CA LEU A 229 -19.76 12.90 4.74
C LEU A 229 -19.29 13.82 3.62
N ASN A 230 -20.14 14.06 2.62
CA ASN A 230 -19.90 15.01 1.55
C ASN A 230 -20.70 16.29 1.80
N SER A 231 -20.02 17.44 1.90
CA SER A 231 -20.63 18.75 2.10
C SER A 231 -20.10 19.74 1.06
N GLY A 232 -20.87 19.99 0.01
CA GLY A 232 -20.43 20.76 -1.15
C GLY A 232 -19.22 20.12 -1.83
N LYS A 233 -18.07 20.81 -1.81
CA LYS A 233 -16.80 20.29 -2.33
C LYS A 233 -15.95 19.58 -1.27
N ASN A 234 -16.38 19.55 -0.03
CA ASN A 234 -15.62 18.97 1.07
C ASN A 234 -16.05 17.52 1.33
N ASN A 235 -15.10 16.68 1.64
CA ASN A 235 -15.32 15.32 2.13
C ASN A 235 -14.69 15.17 3.52
N PHE A 236 -15.42 14.56 4.43
CA PHE A 236 -14.93 14.12 5.73
C PHE A 236 -15.07 12.59 5.76
N THR A 237 -13.98 11.89 5.98
CA THR A 237 -13.96 10.42 6.09
C THR A 237 -13.40 10.04 7.45
N PHE A 238 -14.08 9.12 8.15
CA PHE A 238 -13.63 8.49 9.37
C PHE A 238 -13.59 6.98 9.16
N PHE A 239 -12.57 6.34 9.69
CA PHE A 239 -12.37 4.90 9.62
C PHE A 239 -11.85 4.42 10.96
N GLY A 240 -12.42 3.33 11.48
CA GLY A 240 -11.96 2.67 12.71
C GLY A 240 -12.07 1.17 12.54
N ALA A 241 -10.95 0.45 12.77
CA ALA A 241 -10.91 -0.98 12.50
C ALA A 241 -9.71 -1.68 13.15
N ARG A 242 -9.75 -3.02 13.14
CA ARG A 242 -8.62 -3.91 13.42
C ARG A 242 -8.14 -4.56 12.13
N PRO A 243 -6.83 -4.56 11.84
CA PRO A 243 -6.27 -5.26 10.69
C PRO A 243 -6.29 -6.77 10.91
N THR A 244 -6.51 -7.52 9.82
CA THR A 244 -6.30 -8.97 9.84
C THR A 244 -4.81 -9.32 9.72
N ALA A 245 -4.44 -10.52 10.14
CA ALA A 245 -3.22 -11.19 9.72
C ALA A 245 -3.22 -11.32 8.17
N GLY A 246 -2.33 -12.08 7.62
CA GLY A 246 -2.34 -12.34 6.20
C GLY A 246 -1.12 -11.81 5.53
N ILE A 247 -0.83 -10.74 5.18
CA ILE A 247 0.26 -10.20 4.36
C ILE A 247 1.31 -11.24 3.91
N LEU A 248 2.01 -11.89 4.83
CA LEU A 248 2.97 -12.97 4.55
C LEU A 248 2.44 -14.36 4.93
N GLN A 249 1.55 -14.45 5.91
CA GLN A 249 0.93 -15.68 6.38
C GLN A 249 -0.27 -16.03 5.48
N THR A 250 -0.33 -17.28 4.99
CA THR A 250 -1.42 -17.72 4.09
C THR A 250 -2.80 -17.72 4.76
N ASP A 251 -2.89 -17.92 6.06
CA ASP A 251 -4.13 -17.71 6.80
C ASP A 251 -4.32 -16.22 7.13
N GLY A 252 -5.15 -15.55 6.37
CA GLY A 252 -5.54 -14.15 6.57
C GLY A 252 -6.81 -13.95 7.39
N MET A 253 -7.41 -15.00 7.95
CA MET A 253 -8.67 -14.91 8.70
C MET A 253 -8.54 -14.23 10.06
N PRO A 254 -7.51 -14.53 10.90
CA PRO A 254 -7.40 -13.94 12.23
C PRO A 254 -7.19 -12.42 12.20
N GLU A 255 -7.87 -11.67 13.06
CA GLU A 255 -7.52 -10.27 13.33
C GLU A 255 -6.29 -10.17 14.23
N LEU A 256 -5.60 -9.03 14.16
CA LEU A 256 -4.51 -8.68 15.07
C LEU A 256 -5.05 -7.83 16.21
N ASP A 257 -4.43 -7.92 17.39
CA ASP A 257 -4.73 -7.05 18.53
C ASP A 257 -4.08 -5.66 18.36
N ILE A 258 -4.44 -5.06 17.24
CA ILE A 258 -4.04 -3.72 16.80
C ILE A 258 -5.32 -2.95 16.47
N GLU A 259 -5.39 -1.71 16.92
CA GLU A 259 -6.48 -0.81 16.58
C GLU A 259 -5.97 0.37 15.76
N VAL A 260 -6.72 0.72 14.73
CA VAL A 260 -6.44 1.90 13.91
C VAL A 260 -7.67 2.78 13.79
N TYR A 261 -7.47 4.07 14.02
CA TYR A 261 -8.48 5.12 13.89
C TYR A 261 -7.95 6.17 12.93
N TYR A 262 -8.74 6.57 11.96
CA TYR A 262 -8.31 7.50 10.94
C TYR A 262 -9.42 8.50 10.63
N GLY A 263 -9.04 9.75 10.46
CA GLY A 263 -9.94 10.81 10.03
C GLY A 263 -9.26 11.69 8.99
N ALA A 264 -9.98 12.02 7.91
CA ALA A 264 -9.47 12.89 6.86
C ALA A 264 -10.51 13.92 6.43
N PHE A 265 -10.03 15.15 6.21
CA PHE A 265 -10.70 16.19 5.46
C PHE A 265 -10.04 16.31 4.09
N THR A 266 -10.82 16.15 3.02
CA THR A 266 -10.33 16.26 1.64
C THR A 266 -11.15 17.29 0.86
N ARG A 267 -10.44 18.21 0.18
CA ARG A 267 -11.03 19.27 -0.62
C ARG A 267 -10.42 19.34 -2.01
N PRO A 268 -11.15 18.97 -3.08
CA PRO A 268 -10.78 19.32 -4.45
C PRO A 268 -10.84 20.83 -4.69
N ILE A 269 -9.88 21.37 -5.41
CA ILE A 269 -9.74 22.80 -5.71
C ILE A 269 -9.60 22.96 -7.21
N ASN A 270 -10.56 23.65 -7.84
CA ASN A 270 -10.44 24.03 -9.23
C ASN A 270 -9.48 25.23 -9.32
N THR A 271 -8.46 25.13 -10.15
CA THR A 271 -7.52 26.22 -10.43
C THR A 271 -7.70 26.70 -11.87
N PRO A 272 -7.25 27.93 -12.22
CA PRO A 272 -7.40 28.44 -13.60
C PRO A 272 -6.73 27.57 -14.67
N ARG A 273 -5.74 26.73 -14.29
CA ARG A 273 -4.95 25.89 -15.20
C ARG A 273 -5.01 24.41 -14.89
N GLY A 274 -6.00 23.94 -14.12
CA GLY A 274 -6.14 22.52 -13.79
C GLY A 274 -6.88 22.27 -12.49
N GLU A 275 -6.52 21.21 -11.81
CA GLU A 275 -7.12 20.77 -10.54
C GLU A 275 -6.05 20.57 -9.48
N ALA A 276 -6.41 20.85 -8.23
CA ALA A 276 -5.61 20.54 -7.05
C ALA A 276 -6.46 19.82 -6.01
N GLN A 277 -5.80 19.17 -5.07
CA GLN A 277 -6.44 18.55 -3.91
C GLN A 277 -5.63 18.86 -2.65
N LEU A 278 -6.32 19.39 -1.64
CA LEU A 278 -5.81 19.52 -0.28
C LEU A 278 -6.43 18.41 0.59
N ARG A 279 -5.62 17.74 1.38
CA ARG A 279 -6.05 16.77 2.38
C ARG A 279 -5.34 17.04 3.69
N VAL A 280 -6.09 17.03 4.81
CA VAL A 280 -5.57 17.07 6.18
C VAL A 280 -6.11 15.84 6.89
N PHE A 281 -5.28 15.14 7.65
CA PHE A 281 -5.67 13.87 8.26
C PHE A 281 -5.00 13.65 9.61
N GLY A 282 -5.64 12.79 10.42
CA GLY A 282 -5.11 12.25 11.65
C GLY A 282 -5.27 10.74 11.70
N LEU A 283 -4.32 10.05 12.32
CA LEU A 283 -4.33 8.61 12.51
C LEU A 283 -3.92 8.28 13.93
N GLY A 284 -4.74 7.49 14.63
CA GLY A 284 -4.43 6.83 15.88
C GLY A 284 -4.07 5.37 15.63
N TYR A 285 -3.02 4.89 16.27
CA TYR A 285 -2.57 3.49 16.22
C TYR A 285 -2.32 2.99 17.63
N VAL A 286 -2.90 1.84 17.97
CA VAL A 286 -2.71 1.15 19.26
C VAL A 286 -2.35 -0.30 18.98
N ASP A 287 -1.20 -0.73 19.50
CA ASP A 287 -0.74 -2.13 19.44
C ASP A 287 -0.62 -2.67 20.87
N ASP A 288 -1.59 -3.49 21.24
CA ASP A 288 -1.72 -4.08 22.58
C ASP A 288 -1.01 -5.44 22.71
N ARG A 289 -0.32 -5.90 21.66
CA ARG A 289 0.40 -7.17 21.64
C ARG A 289 1.63 -7.12 22.54
N ASN A 290 1.46 -7.41 23.81
CA ASN A 290 2.49 -7.31 24.86
C ASN A 290 3.54 -8.44 24.83
N THR A 291 3.36 -9.45 23.99
CA THR A 291 4.32 -10.56 23.77
C THR A 291 5.22 -10.34 22.57
N ILE A 292 5.01 -9.27 21.80
CA ILE A 292 5.74 -8.99 20.57
C ILE A 292 6.87 -7.99 20.85
N LEU A 293 8.10 -8.40 20.50
CA LEU A 293 9.26 -7.53 20.60
C LEU A 293 9.16 -6.39 19.58
N LYS A 294 9.11 -5.16 20.08
CA LYS A 294 9.14 -3.94 19.28
C LYS A 294 10.52 -3.69 18.72
N THR A 295 10.60 -3.14 17.53
CA THR A 295 11.87 -2.90 16.85
C THR A 295 12.26 -1.43 16.96
N ASP A 296 13.24 -1.14 17.82
CA ASP A 296 13.89 0.16 17.97
C ASP A 296 15.40 -0.03 18.17
N ASN A 297 16.18 1.04 18.21
CA ASN A 297 17.65 0.98 18.27
C ASN A 297 18.23 0.77 19.69
N ARG A 298 17.40 0.65 20.74
CA ARG A 298 17.89 0.34 22.10
C ARG A 298 18.60 -1.02 22.16
N PRO A 299 19.49 -1.24 23.15
CA PRO A 299 20.10 -2.55 23.39
C PRO A 299 19.06 -3.68 23.55
N ALA A 300 19.35 -4.87 23.00
CA ALA A 300 18.41 -5.98 22.98
C ALA A 300 17.80 -6.36 24.35
N PRO A 301 18.57 -6.40 25.48
CA PRO A 301 17.98 -6.67 26.80
C PRO A 301 16.93 -5.63 27.23
N VAL A 302 17.14 -4.36 26.91
CA VAL A 302 16.20 -3.27 27.24
C VAL A 302 14.91 -3.44 26.43
N ARG A 303 15.01 -3.71 25.13
CA ARG A 303 13.85 -3.96 24.28
C ARG A 303 13.05 -5.18 24.71
N THR A 304 13.73 -6.26 25.08
CA THR A 304 13.08 -7.50 25.53
C THR A 304 12.34 -7.32 26.86
N ALA A 305 12.81 -6.43 27.72
CA ALA A 305 12.16 -6.11 28.98
C ALA A 305 10.97 -5.13 28.82
N ASP A 306 10.90 -4.40 27.70
CA ASP A 306 9.84 -3.43 27.43
C ASP A 306 8.65 -4.08 26.71
N LEU A 307 7.68 -4.55 27.49
CA LEU A 307 6.40 -5.10 27.02
C LEU A 307 5.28 -4.05 26.94
N GLY A 308 5.60 -2.77 27.12
CA GLY A 308 4.64 -1.67 27.04
C GLY A 308 3.95 -1.58 25.68
N LYS A 309 2.75 -1.00 25.64
CA LYS A 309 1.98 -0.79 24.41
C LYS A 309 2.65 0.21 23.48
N VAL A 310 2.35 0.14 22.19
CA VAL A 310 2.61 1.22 21.24
C VAL A 310 1.32 2.00 21.04
N GLN A 311 1.32 3.29 21.36
CA GLN A 311 0.16 4.17 21.21
C GLN A 311 0.60 5.47 20.51
N LEU A 312 0.22 5.63 19.26
CA LEU A 312 0.70 6.71 18.41
C LEU A 312 -0.45 7.54 17.86
N ALA A 313 -0.23 8.85 17.80
CA ALA A 313 -1.03 9.79 17.05
C ALA A 313 -0.16 10.38 15.92
N THR A 314 -0.63 10.28 14.70
CA THR A 314 0.03 10.83 13.51
C THR A 314 -0.89 11.89 12.89
N PHE A 315 -0.40 13.11 12.72
CA PHE A 315 -1.11 14.19 12.05
C PHE A 315 -0.36 14.60 10.79
N GLY A 316 -1.10 14.83 9.72
CA GLY A 316 -0.47 15.18 8.45
C GLY A 316 -1.36 15.91 7.49
N ALA A 317 -0.72 16.37 6.43
CA ALA A 317 -1.39 16.99 5.30
C ALA A 317 -0.67 16.66 4.00
N ASN A 318 -1.41 16.73 2.90
CA ASN A 318 -0.83 16.78 1.58
C ASN A 318 -1.56 17.76 0.67
N TYR A 319 -0.80 18.29 -0.27
CA TYR A 319 -1.32 19.07 -1.38
C TYR A 319 -0.74 18.53 -2.67
N ALA A 320 -1.59 18.27 -3.65
CA ALA A 320 -1.19 17.88 -4.98
C ALA A 320 -1.92 18.74 -6.02
N GLN A 321 -1.24 19.11 -7.10
CA GLN A 321 -1.80 19.93 -8.16
C GLN A 321 -1.29 19.50 -9.52
N VAL A 322 -2.17 19.57 -10.52
CA VAL A 322 -1.82 19.49 -11.94
C VAL A 322 -2.01 20.86 -12.57
N ILE A 323 -1.03 21.28 -13.37
CA ILE A 323 -1.01 22.55 -14.10
C ILE A 323 -0.94 22.24 -15.60
N ASN A 324 -2.01 22.56 -16.32
CA ASN A 324 -2.06 22.45 -17.78
C ASN A 324 -1.42 23.68 -18.42
N THR A 325 -0.50 23.46 -19.36
CA THR A 325 0.11 24.55 -20.14
C THR A 325 -0.29 24.41 -21.61
N THR A 326 -0.23 25.52 -22.36
CA THR A 326 -0.65 25.55 -23.76
C THR A 326 0.29 24.72 -24.65
N ASN A 327 1.61 24.81 -24.44
CA ASN A 327 2.61 24.23 -25.35
C ASN A 327 3.58 23.24 -24.68
N ALA A 328 3.83 23.38 -23.36
CA ALA A 328 4.82 22.57 -22.65
C ALA A 328 4.25 21.27 -22.06
N GLY A 329 2.94 21.01 -22.26
CA GLY A 329 2.27 19.85 -21.69
C GLY A 329 1.72 20.10 -20.29
N LYS A 330 1.80 19.11 -19.42
CA LYS A 330 1.28 19.18 -18.05
C LYS A 330 2.42 19.06 -17.04
N PHE A 331 2.33 19.84 -15.98
CA PHE A 331 3.17 19.70 -14.79
C PHE A 331 2.32 19.23 -13.62
N ASP A 332 2.91 18.47 -12.74
CA ASP A 332 2.33 18.11 -11.45
C ASP A 332 3.33 18.34 -10.33
N PHE A 333 2.83 18.62 -9.14
CA PHE A 333 3.63 18.60 -7.94
C PHE A 333 2.83 18.07 -6.77
N LEU A 334 3.56 17.50 -5.81
CA LEU A 334 3.06 16.92 -4.58
C LEU A 334 3.94 17.36 -3.42
N VAL A 335 3.29 17.75 -2.33
CA VAL A 335 3.91 17.85 -1.00
C VAL A 335 3.05 17.03 -0.04
N TRP A 336 3.69 16.16 0.76
CA TRP A 336 3.07 15.36 1.80
C TRP A 336 3.96 15.41 3.04
N GLY A 337 3.37 15.55 4.23
CA GLY A 337 4.12 15.57 5.46
C GLY A 337 3.30 15.12 6.65
N VAL A 338 3.97 14.54 7.66
CA VAL A 338 3.39 14.06 8.91
C VAL A 338 4.30 14.34 10.10
N TYR A 339 3.67 14.54 11.25
CA TYR A 339 4.28 14.47 12.58
C TYR A 339 3.63 13.35 13.37
N GLN A 340 4.43 12.63 14.16
CA GLN A 340 4.00 11.48 14.94
C GLN A 340 4.46 11.64 16.40
N GLY A 341 3.52 11.50 17.32
CA GLY A 341 3.75 11.54 18.76
C GLY A 341 3.02 10.42 19.50
N GLY A 342 3.30 10.26 20.78
CA GLY A 342 2.68 9.24 21.63
C GLY A 342 3.69 8.44 22.43
N SER A 343 3.47 7.13 22.62
CA SER A 343 4.35 6.23 23.34
C SER A 343 4.75 5.02 22.51
N TRP A 344 6.00 4.64 22.63
CA TRP A 344 6.61 3.43 22.05
C TRP A 344 7.13 2.54 23.19
N GLY A 345 6.22 1.76 23.78
CA GLY A 345 6.52 1.13 25.06
C GLY A 345 6.82 2.19 26.14
N ALA A 346 8.01 2.12 26.73
CA ALA A 346 8.48 3.07 27.74
C ALA A 346 9.03 4.39 27.16
N LEU A 347 9.17 4.52 25.83
CA LEU A 347 9.71 5.70 25.18
C LEU A 347 8.60 6.68 24.73
N ASN A 348 8.94 7.97 24.66
CA ASN A 348 8.13 9.01 24.06
C ASN A 348 8.36 9.06 22.54
N GLN A 349 7.35 8.84 21.74
CA GLN A 349 7.43 8.96 20.28
C GLN A 349 7.51 10.43 19.87
N ARG A 350 8.53 10.79 19.08
CA ARG A 350 8.67 12.11 18.44
C ARG A 350 9.34 11.95 17.08
N ALA A 351 8.54 11.81 16.04
CA ALA A 351 9.01 11.49 14.71
C ALA A 351 8.25 12.23 13.63
N GLY A 352 8.78 12.25 12.42
CA GLY A 352 8.11 12.84 11.29
C GLY A 352 8.60 12.32 9.96
N ALA A 353 7.82 12.57 8.91
CA ALA A 353 8.19 12.23 7.55
C ALA A 353 7.69 13.28 6.56
N PHE A 354 8.38 13.37 5.44
CA PHE A 354 8.11 14.33 4.38
C PHE A 354 8.33 13.72 3.00
N VAL A 355 7.52 14.14 2.02
CA VAL A 355 7.72 13.84 0.60
C VAL A 355 7.43 15.07 -0.22
N GLY A 356 8.36 15.42 -1.11
CA GLY A 356 8.17 16.43 -2.15
C GLY A 356 8.47 15.83 -3.52
N GLU A 357 7.60 16.08 -4.50
CA GLU A 357 7.76 15.51 -5.84
C GLU A 357 7.27 16.49 -6.92
N LEU A 358 7.97 16.52 -8.03
CA LEU A 358 7.63 17.26 -9.23
C LEU A 358 7.53 16.29 -10.41
N GLY A 359 6.53 16.51 -11.27
CA GLY A 359 6.34 15.74 -12.49
C GLY A 359 6.10 16.62 -13.70
N TRP A 360 6.47 16.09 -14.86
CA TRP A 360 6.27 16.71 -16.14
C TRP A 360 5.87 15.72 -17.22
N GLN A 361 4.75 15.98 -17.86
CA GLN A 361 4.26 15.24 -19.02
C GLN A 361 4.29 16.18 -20.23
N PRO A 362 5.35 16.12 -21.06
CA PRO A 362 5.43 16.94 -22.27
C PRO A 362 4.31 16.63 -23.25
N ALA A 363 3.96 17.61 -24.11
CA ALA A 363 2.93 17.47 -25.13
C ALA A 363 3.39 16.61 -26.33
N VAL A 364 3.99 15.43 -26.06
CA VAL A 364 4.50 14.49 -27.07
C VAL A 364 3.47 13.39 -27.30
N LYS A 365 3.05 13.20 -28.54
CA LYS A 365 2.02 12.21 -28.91
C LYS A 365 2.55 10.75 -28.83
N HIS A 366 3.80 10.54 -29.23
CA HIS A 366 4.46 9.24 -29.16
C HIS A 366 5.02 8.98 -27.77
N LEU A 367 5.02 7.74 -27.32
CA LEU A 367 5.50 7.27 -26.01
C LEU A 367 4.79 7.88 -24.79
N LYS A 368 4.13 9.04 -24.93
CA LYS A 368 3.45 9.80 -23.86
C LYS A 368 4.26 9.83 -22.56
N PRO A 369 5.50 10.33 -22.60
CA PRO A 369 6.40 10.28 -21.46
C PRO A 369 5.84 11.08 -20.28
N TRP A 370 6.04 10.57 -19.07
CA TRP A 370 5.80 11.27 -17.83
C TRP A 370 7.01 11.07 -16.92
N LEU A 371 7.78 12.12 -16.75
CA LEU A 371 8.94 12.18 -15.89
C LEU A 371 8.53 12.73 -14.53
N SER A 372 9.11 12.20 -13.48
CA SER A 372 9.02 12.81 -12.15
C SER A 372 10.33 12.64 -11.39
N ALA A 373 10.56 13.54 -10.45
CA ALA A 373 11.67 13.45 -9.50
C ALA A 373 11.17 13.89 -8.13
N GLY A 374 11.68 13.26 -7.09
CA GLY A 374 11.25 13.50 -5.74
C GLY A 374 12.30 13.23 -4.69
N PHE A 375 11.95 13.67 -3.50
CA PHE A 375 12.68 13.42 -2.27
C PHE A 375 11.70 12.94 -1.21
N SER A 376 12.03 11.85 -0.52
CA SER A 376 11.33 11.41 0.68
C SER A 376 12.27 11.32 1.87
N TYR A 377 11.74 11.64 3.03
CA TYR A 377 12.44 11.63 4.31
C TYR A 377 11.55 11.01 5.38
N GLY A 378 12.11 10.12 6.16
CA GLY A 378 11.52 9.64 7.41
C GLY A 378 12.58 9.68 8.50
N SER A 379 12.26 10.32 9.63
CA SER A 379 13.22 10.50 10.74
C SER A 379 13.69 9.16 11.30
N GLY A 380 14.90 9.17 11.84
CA GLY A 380 15.51 8.10 12.61
C GLY A 380 15.86 8.57 14.03
N ASP A 381 16.09 7.62 14.92
CA ASP A 381 16.47 7.88 16.31
C ASP A 381 17.98 8.13 16.44
N GLY A 382 18.33 9.27 17.00
CA GLY A 382 19.72 9.70 17.17
C GLY A 382 20.40 9.22 18.46
N ASN A 383 19.63 8.73 19.43
CA ASN A 383 20.18 8.36 20.73
C ASN A 383 19.45 7.18 21.39
N PRO A 384 19.95 5.95 21.27
CA PRO A 384 19.30 4.76 21.84
C PRO A 384 19.26 4.73 23.38
N ASN A 385 19.84 5.71 24.05
CA ASN A 385 19.99 5.74 25.52
C ASN A 385 19.12 6.80 26.19
N ASP A 386 18.31 7.56 25.44
CA ASP A 386 17.40 8.54 26.02
C ASP A 386 15.96 8.00 26.16
N SER A 387 15.01 8.84 26.50
CA SER A 387 13.59 8.48 26.67
C SER A 387 12.75 8.73 25.42
N THR A 388 13.35 9.00 24.27
CA THR A 388 12.68 9.35 23.03
C THR A 388 12.85 8.24 21.98
N HIS A 389 11.82 7.94 21.22
CA HIS A 389 11.88 7.17 19.99
C HIS A 389 11.69 8.13 18.81
N GLY A 390 12.78 8.43 18.12
CA GLY A 390 12.83 9.42 17.03
C GLY A 390 12.52 8.84 15.65
N THR A 391 12.39 7.51 15.52
CA THR A 391 12.15 6.85 14.25
C THR A 391 10.70 7.00 13.80
N PHE A 392 10.48 7.52 12.59
CA PHE A 392 9.15 7.55 11.99
C PHE A 392 8.63 6.13 11.76
N PHE A 393 7.50 5.81 12.37
CA PHE A 393 6.86 4.52 12.22
C PHE A 393 5.79 4.55 11.14
N GLN A 394 6.02 3.84 10.05
CA GLN A 394 5.14 3.81 8.90
C GLN A 394 4.02 2.77 9.04
N VAL A 395 3.15 2.99 9.96
CA VAL A 395 2.03 2.21 10.52
C VAL A 395 1.62 0.93 9.75
N LEU A 396 0.61 0.99 8.87
CA LEU A 396 0.03 -0.17 8.16
C LEU A 396 0.18 -0.03 6.64
N THR A 397 1.28 0.48 6.19
CA THR A 397 1.59 0.85 4.80
C THR A 397 1.70 -0.33 3.84
N THR A 398 1.87 -0.03 2.57
CA THR A 398 2.57 -0.88 1.60
C THR A 398 3.74 -0.11 0.98
N PRO A 399 4.99 -0.46 1.29
CA PRO A 399 6.16 0.20 0.72
C PRO A 399 6.24 0.05 -0.80
N ARG A 400 5.65 -1.00 -1.35
CA ARG A 400 5.73 -1.38 -2.76
C ARG A 400 5.30 -0.28 -3.75
N GLN A 401 4.52 0.70 -3.32
CA GLN A 401 4.12 1.84 -4.15
C GLN A 401 5.33 2.71 -4.55
N TYR A 402 6.32 2.82 -3.69
CA TYR A 402 7.51 3.66 -3.87
C TYR A 402 8.83 2.90 -3.67
N ALA A 403 8.83 1.73 -3.02
CA ALA A 403 9.97 0.83 -2.84
C ALA A 403 9.70 -0.50 -3.58
N ARG A 404 9.80 -0.51 -4.90
CA ARG A 404 9.44 -1.66 -5.73
C ARG A 404 10.36 -2.86 -5.53
N PHE A 405 11.63 -2.66 -5.25
CA PHE A 405 12.50 -3.64 -4.64
C PHE A 405 12.33 -3.52 -3.11
N PRO A 406 11.65 -4.46 -2.43
CA PRO A 406 11.07 -4.24 -1.10
C PRO A 406 12.05 -4.47 0.05
N PHE A 407 13.22 -3.82 0.04
CA PHE A 407 14.20 -3.90 1.13
C PHE A 407 14.32 -2.61 1.95
N TYR A 408 13.55 -1.58 1.65
CA TYR A 408 13.50 -0.31 2.36
C TYR A 408 12.06 0.21 2.49
N ASN A 409 11.86 1.17 3.35
CA ASN A 409 10.62 1.90 3.60
C ASN A 409 10.96 3.30 4.11
N MET A 410 10.01 4.07 4.63
CA MET A 410 10.28 5.44 5.11
C MET A 410 10.86 5.51 6.54
N MET A 411 11.03 4.39 7.25
CA MET A 411 11.62 4.42 8.61
C MET A 411 13.12 4.66 8.53
N ASN A 412 13.58 5.74 9.17
CA ASN A 412 15.01 6.13 9.16
C ASN A 412 15.60 6.14 7.75
N ASN A 413 14.93 6.74 6.79
CA ASN A 413 15.35 6.69 5.39
C ASN A 413 15.24 8.04 4.68
N GLU A 414 16.21 8.34 3.84
CA GLU A 414 16.19 9.37 2.83
C GLU A 414 16.31 8.74 1.45
N ASP A 415 15.46 9.16 0.53
CA ASP A 415 15.43 8.68 -0.84
C ASP A 415 15.32 9.86 -1.82
N ILE A 416 16.31 9.99 -2.68
CA ILE A 416 16.24 10.86 -3.86
C ILE A 416 15.98 9.96 -5.05
N TYR A 417 14.90 10.22 -5.78
CA TYR A 417 14.49 9.35 -6.86
C TYR A 417 14.01 10.09 -8.10
N ALA A 418 14.08 9.37 -9.22
CA ALA A 418 13.50 9.79 -10.50
C ALA A 418 12.75 8.63 -11.13
N THR A 419 11.62 8.95 -11.80
CA THR A 419 10.75 7.98 -12.47
C THR A 419 10.49 8.43 -13.90
N LEU A 420 10.49 7.49 -14.83
CA LEU A 420 10.02 7.68 -16.20
C LEU A 420 8.93 6.65 -16.51
N ASN A 421 7.73 7.13 -16.81
CA ASN A 421 6.63 6.31 -17.32
C ASN A 421 6.46 6.56 -18.81
N LEU A 422 6.27 5.48 -19.59
CA LEU A 422 6.07 5.53 -21.04
C LEU A 422 4.84 4.72 -21.45
N ARG A 423 4.15 5.14 -22.50
CA ARG A 423 3.07 4.39 -23.16
C ARG A 423 3.31 4.26 -24.64
N PRO A 424 4.18 3.32 -25.07
CA PRO A 424 4.47 3.08 -26.49
C PRO A 424 3.24 2.64 -27.29
N ALA A 425 2.31 1.94 -26.64
CA ALA A 425 1.06 1.48 -27.22
C ALA A 425 -0.09 1.58 -26.22
N SER A 426 -1.33 1.48 -26.69
CA SER A 426 -2.52 1.55 -25.83
C SER A 426 -2.58 0.42 -24.79
N LYS A 427 -1.98 -0.72 -25.08
CA LYS A 427 -1.94 -1.92 -24.23
C LYS A 427 -0.63 -2.09 -23.46
N LEU A 428 0.38 -1.24 -23.69
CA LEU A 428 1.71 -1.38 -23.08
C LEU A 428 2.04 -0.13 -22.29
N ALA A 429 2.35 -0.32 -21.01
CA ALA A 429 2.94 0.69 -20.14
C ALA A 429 4.32 0.22 -19.68
N LEU A 430 5.30 1.12 -19.73
CA LEU A 430 6.65 0.89 -19.22
C LEU A 430 6.91 1.89 -18.10
N ARG A 431 7.61 1.45 -17.08
CA ARG A 431 8.07 2.32 -15.99
C ARG A 431 9.49 1.95 -15.62
N THR A 432 10.35 2.95 -15.42
CA THR A 432 11.68 2.77 -14.83
C THR A 432 11.91 3.80 -13.75
N GLU A 433 12.64 3.41 -12.70
CA GLU A 433 12.96 4.26 -11.55
C GLU A 433 14.43 4.10 -11.18
N ALA A 434 14.98 5.18 -10.63
CA ALA A 434 16.31 5.19 -10.04
C ALA A 434 16.24 5.88 -8.67
N HIS A 435 16.90 5.29 -7.67
CA HIS A 435 16.88 5.74 -6.28
C HIS A 435 18.30 5.86 -5.72
N ALA A 436 18.52 6.86 -4.90
CA ALA A 436 19.72 7.01 -4.08
C ALA A 436 19.32 7.04 -2.60
N LEU A 437 19.55 5.93 -1.92
CA LEU A 437 19.07 5.66 -0.56
C LEU A 437 20.18 5.89 0.47
N ARG A 438 19.81 6.50 1.59
CA ARG A 438 20.64 6.55 2.81
C ARG A 438 19.75 6.56 4.06
N LEU A 439 20.32 6.17 5.20
CA LEU A 439 19.68 6.35 6.49
C LEU A 439 19.69 7.83 6.88
N ALA A 440 18.57 8.29 7.42
CA ALA A 440 18.43 9.66 7.92
C ALA A 440 19.32 9.89 9.18
N ASN A 441 19.48 8.84 9.98
CA ASN A 441 20.36 8.83 11.14
C ASN A 441 21.19 7.54 11.21
N SER A 442 22.52 7.66 11.29
CA SER A 442 23.42 6.51 11.36
C SER A 442 23.47 5.84 12.75
N ALA A 443 22.95 6.44 13.80
CA ALA A 443 22.81 5.80 15.12
C ALA A 443 21.59 4.86 15.19
N ASP A 444 20.74 4.88 14.20
CA ASP A 444 19.52 4.06 14.14
C ASP A 444 19.68 2.89 13.15
N PHE A 445 18.71 2.00 13.14
CA PHE A 445 18.69 0.82 12.30
C PHE A 445 18.26 1.12 10.84
N TRP A 446 18.68 0.25 9.94
CA TRP A 446 17.99 0.03 8.67
C TRP A 446 16.80 -0.90 8.92
N TYR A 447 15.59 -0.45 8.59
CA TYR A 447 14.34 -1.17 8.86
C TYR A 447 13.80 -1.87 7.61
N LEU A 448 13.48 -3.17 7.75
CA LEU A 448 12.83 -4.00 6.74
C LEU A 448 11.43 -4.44 7.23
N GLY A 449 10.66 -5.11 6.36
CA GLY A 449 9.37 -5.72 6.68
C GLY A 449 8.16 -4.89 6.27
N GLY A 450 8.26 -3.58 6.18
CA GLY A 450 7.26 -2.69 5.58
C GLY A 450 5.86 -2.74 6.20
N GLY A 451 5.71 -3.10 7.48
CA GLY A 451 4.40 -3.20 8.14
C GLY A 451 3.67 -4.52 7.90
N ALA A 452 4.40 -5.60 7.62
CA ALA A 452 3.87 -6.95 7.51
C ALA A 452 3.63 -7.58 8.89
N PHE A 453 2.71 -7.00 9.67
CA PHE A 453 2.36 -7.47 11.00
C PHE A 453 1.79 -8.88 10.99
N GLN A 454 2.18 -9.68 11.99
CA GLN A 454 1.75 -11.06 12.18
C GLN A 454 1.36 -11.28 13.65
N PRO A 455 0.61 -12.32 14.00
CA PRO A 455 0.29 -12.61 15.40
C PRO A 455 1.52 -12.77 16.30
N LYS A 456 2.66 -13.23 15.75
CA LYS A 456 3.89 -13.53 16.49
C LYS A 456 5.06 -12.60 16.14
N THR A 457 4.89 -11.65 15.21
CA THR A 457 5.97 -10.74 14.78
C THR A 457 5.49 -9.30 14.67
N PHE A 458 6.40 -8.35 14.89
CA PHE A 458 6.08 -6.92 14.88
C PHE A 458 5.83 -6.36 13.47
N GLY A 459 6.30 -7.04 12.43
CA GLY A 459 6.12 -6.59 11.04
C GLY A 459 7.24 -5.69 10.52
N TYR A 460 8.17 -5.31 11.37
CA TYR A 460 9.42 -4.63 11.03
C TYR A 460 10.58 -5.31 11.74
N THR A 461 11.73 -5.37 11.06
CA THR A 461 12.98 -5.88 11.62
C THR A 461 14.08 -4.84 11.42
N GLY A 462 14.87 -4.56 12.47
CA GLY A 462 16.01 -3.65 12.43
C GLY A 462 17.30 -4.39 12.06
N ARG A 463 18.10 -3.79 11.20
CA ARG A 463 19.47 -4.19 10.88
C ARG A 463 20.42 -3.11 11.40
N PRO A 464 21.53 -3.44 12.08
CA PRO A 464 22.48 -2.44 12.55
C PRO A 464 23.03 -1.59 11.39
N SER A 465 23.02 -0.29 11.54
CA SER A 465 23.67 0.64 10.60
C SER A 465 25.19 0.54 10.64
N ASN A 466 25.75 0.09 11.79
CA ASN A 466 27.19 0.11 12.12
C ASN A 466 27.78 1.52 11.99
N ASP A 467 27.01 2.55 12.40
CA ASP A 467 27.35 3.98 12.35
C ASP A 467 27.52 4.55 10.92
N PHE A 468 27.06 3.84 9.90
CA PHE A 468 27.05 4.29 8.52
C PHE A 468 25.65 4.71 8.09
N SER A 469 25.57 5.64 7.11
CA SER A 469 24.30 6.07 6.53
C SER A 469 24.07 5.60 5.09
N GLY A 470 25.12 5.33 4.31
CA GLY A 470 24.96 4.92 2.90
C GLY A 470 24.28 3.55 2.78
N LEU A 471 23.04 3.51 2.25
CA LEU A 471 22.24 2.28 2.17
C LEU A 471 22.41 1.57 0.83
N ALA A 472 21.92 2.15 -0.27
CA ALA A 472 22.01 1.56 -1.60
C ALA A 472 21.75 2.61 -2.71
N ASN A 473 22.11 2.28 -3.95
CA ASN A 473 21.44 2.80 -5.14
C ASN A 473 20.54 1.70 -5.70
N VAL A 474 19.40 2.07 -6.29
CA VAL A 474 18.47 1.11 -6.90
C VAL A 474 18.12 1.58 -8.31
N TRP A 475 18.01 0.63 -9.21
CA TRP A 475 17.37 0.83 -10.50
C TRP A 475 16.37 -0.28 -10.75
N ASP A 476 15.19 0.09 -11.26
CA ASP A 476 14.19 -0.90 -11.63
C ASP A 476 13.44 -0.56 -12.92
N LEU A 477 12.84 -1.59 -13.49
CA LEU A 477 12.05 -1.54 -14.71
C LEU A 477 10.83 -2.43 -14.56
N SER A 478 9.67 -1.97 -15.04
CA SER A 478 8.49 -2.81 -15.24
C SER A 478 7.85 -2.58 -16.59
N ALA A 479 7.23 -3.65 -17.12
CA ALA A 479 6.43 -3.65 -18.34
C ALA A 479 5.08 -4.28 -18.03
N ASP A 480 4.01 -3.49 -18.16
CA ASP A 480 2.64 -3.95 -17.98
C ASP A 480 1.95 -4.06 -19.33
N TYR A 481 1.47 -5.26 -19.68
CA TYR A 481 0.82 -5.52 -20.96
C TYR A 481 -0.59 -6.07 -20.80
N GLN A 482 -1.56 -5.35 -21.38
CA GLN A 482 -2.97 -5.77 -21.41
C GLN A 482 -3.21 -6.67 -22.62
N ILE A 483 -3.25 -7.98 -22.42
CA ILE A 483 -3.42 -8.98 -23.49
C ILE A 483 -4.86 -8.92 -24.03
N THR A 484 -5.84 -9.11 -23.13
CA THR A 484 -7.28 -8.95 -23.41
C THR A 484 -7.91 -8.02 -22.37
N ARG A 485 -9.22 -7.80 -22.42
CA ARG A 485 -9.92 -7.02 -21.38
C ARG A 485 -9.87 -7.68 -20.00
N SER A 486 -9.79 -9.01 -19.95
CA SER A 486 -9.82 -9.81 -18.73
C SER A 486 -8.44 -10.36 -18.34
N PHE A 487 -7.40 -10.21 -19.15
CA PHE A 487 -6.10 -10.83 -18.92
C PHE A 487 -4.96 -9.85 -19.16
N SER A 488 -4.11 -9.68 -18.15
CA SER A 488 -2.91 -8.84 -18.20
C SER A 488 -1.69 -9.56 -17.66
N THR A 489 -0.52 -9.07 -18.02
CA THR A 489 0.77 -9.56 -17.51
C THR A 489 1.67 -8.38 -17.14
N THR A 490 2.49 -8.59 -16.11
CA THR A 490 3.52 -7.65 -15.66
C THR A 490 4.86 -8.38 -15.59
N LEU A 491 5.87 -7.81 -16.22
CA LEU A 491 7.27 -8.19 -16.04
C LEU A 491 7.96 -7.10 -15.23
N TYR A 492 8.73 -7.48 -14.22
CA TYR A 492 9.52 -6.58 -13.39
C TYR A 492 10.95 -7.11 -13.21
N TYR A 493 11.89 -6.18 -13.17
CA TYR A 493 13.26 -6.41 -12.75
C TYR A 493 13.76 -5.23 -11.93
N GLY A 494 14.45 -5.48 -10.85
CA GLY A 494 15.12 -4.50 -10.01
C GLY A 494 16.50 -4.95 -9.61
N HIS A 495 17.44 -3.99 -9.53
CA HIS A 495 18.80 -4.20 -9.04
C HIS A 495 19.14 -3.15 -7.98
N ALA A 496 19.71 -3.61 -6.87
CA ALA A 496 20.18 -2.78 -5.77
C ALA A 496 21.71 -2.94 -5.62
N TRP A 497 22.43 -1.84 -5.74
CA TRP A 497 23.86 -1.76 -5.40
C TRP A 497 23.96 -1.31 -3.94
N GLY A 498 24.21 -2.26 -3.04
CA GLY A 498 24.34 -1.96 -1.62
C GLY A 498 25.58 -1.15 -1.31
N LYS A 499 25.41 -0.16 -0.44
CA LYS A 499 26.51 0.65 0.11
C LYS A 499 26.98 0.09 1.45
N THR A 500 27.68 0.89 2.24
CA THR A 500 28.37 0.45 3.46
C THR A 500 27.44 -0.23 4.48
N VAL A 501 26.21 0.28 4.67
CA VAL A 501 25.25 -0.33 5.61
C VAL A 501 24.92 -1.77 5.18
N VAL A 502 24.58 -1.96 3.92
CA VAL A 502 24.27 -3.29 3.37
C VAL A 502 25.50 -4.20 3.40
N ALA A 503 26.66 -3.69 2.96
CA ALA A 503 27.91 -4.47 2.91
C ALA A 503 28.39 -4.95 4.30
N LYS A 504 28.08 -4.22 5.38
CA LYS A 504 28.40 -4.66 6.76
C LYS A 504 27.51 -5.81 7.25
N ILE A 505 26.31 -5.93 6.71
CA ILE A 505 25.36 -7.01 7.04
C ILE A 505 25.55 -8.21 6.10
N TYR A 506 25.82 -7.93 4.82
CA TYR A 506 25.94 -8.90 3.74
C TYR A 506 27.33 -8.82 3.09
N PRO A 507 28.37 -9.37 3.78
CA PRO A 507 29.76 -9.13 3.41
C PRO A 507 30.24 -9.93 2.19
N LYS A 508 29.50 -10.94 1.73
CA LYS A 508 29.89 -11.76 0.57
C LYS A 508 29.54 -11.05 -0.73
N ASP A 509 28.31 -10.55 -0.87
CA ASP A 509 27.91 -9.64 -1.94
C ASP A 509 26.81 -8.69 -1.43
N PRO A 510 27.07 -7.37 -1.39
CA PRO A 510 26.08 -6.38 -1.01
C PRO A 510 25.09 -6.02 -2.12
N ASN A 511 25.20 -6.61 -3.29
CA ASN A 511 24.27 -6.37 -4.39
C ASN A 511 23.10 -7.35 -4.34
N GLY A 512 21.92 -6.89 -4.76
CA GLY A 512 20.73 -7.71 -4.82
C GLY A 512 19.94 -7.52 -6.10
N GLN A 513 19.24 -8.57 -6.53
CA GLN A 513 18.39 -8.54 -7.70
C GLN A 513 17.03 -9.17 -7.36
N PHE A 514 16.00 -8.66 -8.01
CA PHE A 514 14.65 -9.18 -7.89
C PHE A 514 13.92 -9.08 -9.22
N ALA A 515 13.38 -10.20 -9.69
CA ALA A 515 12.57 -10.24 -10.90
C ALA A 515 11.28 -11.00 -10.67
N TYR A 516 10.22 -10.66 -11.40
CA TYR A 516 9.01 -11.48 -11.42
C TYR A 516 8.26 -11.36 -12.76
N LEU A 517 7.53 -12.42 -13.05
CA LEU A 517 6.47 -12.45 -14.05
C LEU A 517 5.14 -12.69 -13.34
N GLU A 518 4.22 -11.74 -13.48
CA GLU A 518 2.88 -11.83 -12.91
C GLU A 518 1.84 -11.90 -14.03
N THR A 519 0.81 -12.72 -13.84
CA THR A 519 -0.39 -12.71 -14.67
C THR A 519 -1.62 -12.47 -13.81
N ASN A 520 -2.55 -11.67 -14.34
CA ASN A 520 -3.82 -11.35 -13.68
C ASN A 520 -4.96 -11.67 -14.63
N PHE A 521 -5.90 -12.47 -14.14
CA PHE A 521 -7.15 -12.79 -14.81
C PHE A 521 -8.34 -12.26 -14.00
N HIS A 522 -9.26 -11.59 -14.68
CA HIS A 522 -10.47 -11.01 -14.09
C HIS A 522 -11.69 -11.44 -14.91
N PHE A 523 -12.66 -12.04 -14.21
CA PHE A 523 -13.90 -12.53 -14.80
C PHE A 523 -15.11 -12.00 -14.02
#